data_3f4a6aec77be4e2371cee0edbf96ceb6
#
_entry.id   3f4a6aec77be4e2371cee0edbf96ceb6
#
_cell.length_a   1.000
_cell.length_b   1.000
_cell.length_c   1.000
_cell.angle_alpha   90.00
_cell.angle_beta   90.00
_cell.angle_gamma   90.00
#
_symmetry.space_group_name_H-M   'P 1'
#
loop_
_entity.id
_entity.type
_entity.pdbx_description
1 polymer ?
#
loop_
_entity_poly.entity_id
_entity_poly.type
_entity_poly.pdbx_seq_one_letter_code
_entity_poly.pdbx_strand_id
1 'polypeptide(L)'
;MDSRYMSLSQVPNDAMKPIKIGKLKGKSDINPQWRYEAMTEVFGLCGEGWKFEITDSLQVPVPATGELMIFVFLNLYIKGPDGWSAPIPGSGGDFLIIKDKNGIHGNDEGFKMATTDALGTAAKMVGVAASVYRGTYSTKYERQEESYASENEFDYKPAKPQPPQHPTQKMANDLEILCQKNGRKIQDMLAHYNIKSVAEMDMTTYWRTYNTLKHKLDEAEAQA
;
A
#
# COMPACT_ATOMS: atom_id res chain seq x y z
N MET A 1 25.47 -22.95 0.00
CA MET A 1 24.92 -21.58 -0.01
C MET A 1 26.06 -20.64 -0.30
N ASP A 2 25.90 -19.66 -1.15
CA ASP A 2 26.96 -18.70 -1.52
C ASP A 2 27.44 -17.96 -0.26
N SER A 3 28.78 -17.88 -0.06
CA SER A 3 29.38 -17.23 1.12
C SER A 3 29.00 -15.75 1.21
N ARG A 4 28.86 -15.07 0.08
CA ARG A 4 28.41 -13.67 -0.01
C ARG A 4 27.00 -13.51 0.56
N TYR A 5 26.09 -14.43 0.23
CA TYR A 5 24.74 -14.42 0.77
C TYR A 5 24.74 -14.60 2.30
N MET A 6 25.61 -15.47 2.82
CA MET A 6 25.71 -15.66 4.28
C MET A 6 26.18 -14.39 4.98
N SER A 7 27.20 -13.72 4.45
CA SER A 7 27.71 -12.45 5.00
C SER A 7 26.67 -11.34 4.96
N LEU A 8 25.93 -11.19 3.86
CA LEU A 8 24.88 -10.18 3.71
C LEU A 8 23.65 -10.45 4.58
N SER A 9 23.35 -11.71 4.88
CA SER A 9 22.11 -12.09 5.56
C SER A 9 22.09 -11.77 7.04
N GLN A 10 23.25 -11.73 7.70
CA GLN A 10 23.37 -11.55 9.16
C GLN A 10 23.49 -10.07 9.51
N VAL A 11 22.52 -9.52 10.23
CA VAL A 11 22.55 -8.14 10.70
C VAL A 11 23.14 -8.12 12.13
N PRO A 12 24.23 -7.38 12.37
CA PRO A 12 24.75 -7.23 13.73
C PRO A 12 23.81 -6.41 14.61
N ASN A 13 23.84 -6.67 15.91
CA ASN A 13 22.90 -6.06 16.86
C ASN A 13 22.99 -4.53 16.92
N ASP A 14 24.16 -3.95 16.69
CA ASP A 14 24.41 -2.50 16.67
C ASP A 14 23.84 -1.80 15.43
N ALA A 15 23.61 -2.57 14.36
CA ALA A 15 22.91 -2.08 13.16
C ALA A 15 21.39 -2.18 13.27
N MET A 16 20.86 -2.76 14.34
CA MET A 16 19.41 -2.84 14.60
C MET A 16 19.00 -1.77 15.61
N LYS A 17 17.94 -1.02 15.28
CA LYS A 17 17.36 0.01 16.17
C LYS A 17 15.94 -0.36 16.56
N PRO A 18 15.61 -0.41 17.88
CA PRO A 18 14.24 -0.66 18.30
C PRO A 18 13.33 0.53 17.93
N ILE A 19 12.18 0.23 17.36
CA ILE A 19 11.14 1.22 17.06
C ILE A 19 10.39 1.51 18.35
N LYS A 20 10.49 2.77 18.84
CA LYS A 20 9.97 3.15 20.17
C LYS A 20 8.52 3.65 20.14
N ILE A 21 8.00 4.08 18.99
CA ILE A 21 6.71 4.76 18.85
C ILE A 21 5.96 4.26 17.61
N GLY A 22 4.63 4.47 17.60
CA GLY A 22 3.75 4.12 16.47
C GLY A 22 3.33 2.65 16.42
N LYS A 23 2.71 2.26 15.29
CA LYS A 23 2.14 0.92 15.07
C LYS A 23 3.19 -0.22 15.07
N LEU A 24 4.46 0.13 14.91
CA LEU A 24 5.57 -0.81 14.83
C LEU A 24 6.43 -0.81 16.12
N LYS A 25 5.92 -0.24 17.22
CA LYS A 25 6.60 -0.23 18.52
C LYS A 25 6.97 -1.66 18.95
N GLY A 26 8.21 -1.83 19.39
CA GLY A 26 8.74 -3.13 19.81
C GLY A 26 9.40 -3.94 18.68
N LYS A 27 9.23 -3.54 17.43
CA LYS A 27 9.95 -4.09 16.28
C LYS A 27 11.32 -3.43 16.13
N SER A 28 12.20 -4.07 15.37
CA SER A 28 13.52 -3.53 15.03
C SER A 28 13.52 -2.97 13.60
N ASP A 29 14.20 -1.86 13.41
CA ASP A 29 14.53 -1.32 12.10
C ASP A 29 16.03 -1.49 11.84
N ILE A 30 16.41 -1.68 10.58
CA ILE A 30 17.79 -1.87 10.17
C ILE A 30 18.35 -0.52 9.74
N ASN A 31 19.50 -0.15 10.29
CA ASN A 31 20.19 1.06 9.89
C ASN A 31 20.50 1.02 8.38
N PRO A 32 20.03 1.99 7.58
CA PRO A 32 20.32 2.01 6.14
C PRO A 32 21.79 2.03 5.83
N GLN A 33 22.63 2.71 6.64
CA GLN A 33 24.07 2.80 6.46
C GLN A 33 24.73 1.41 6.53
N TRP A 34 24.30 0.54 7.44
CA TRP A 34 24.79 -0.83 7.50
C TRP A 34 24.56 -1.59 6.19
N ARG A 35 23.44 -1.38 5.53
CA ARG A 35 23.18 -2.05 4.22
C ARG A 35 24.22 -1.67 3.17
N TYR A 36 24.63 -0.40 3.15
CA TYR A 36 25.68 0.09 2.24
C TYR A 36 27.06 -0.47 2.61
N GLU A 37 27.37 -0.53 3.89
CA GLU A 37 28.61 -1.12 4.41
C GLU A 37 28.68 -2.60 4.07
N ALA A 38 27.65 -3.39 4.33
CA ALA A 38 27.58 -4.81 4.01
C ALA A 38 27.73 -5.07 2.50
N MET A 39 27.08 -4.27 1.65
CA MET A 39 27.23 -4.34 0.20
C MET A 39 28.66 -4.00 -0.24
N THR A 40 29.25 -2.97 0.35
CA THR A 40 30.62 -2.54 0.05
C THR A 40 31.66 -3.56 0.51
N GLU A 41 31.45 -4.16 1.67
CA GLU A 41 32.32 -5.21 2.21
C GLU A 41 32.33 -6.48 1.33
N VAL A 42 31.17 -6.88 0.82
CA VAL A 42 31.02 -8.10 0.02
C VAL A 42 31.35 -7.91 -1.44
N PHE A 43 31.02 -6.77 -2.03
CA PHE A 43 31.13 -6.54 -3.47
C PHE A 43 32.19 -5.51 -3.87
N GLY A 44 32.69 -4.71 -2.94
CA GLY A 44 33.57 -3.58 -3.21
C GLY A 44 32.86 -2.24 -3.19
N LEU A 45 33.55 -1.16 -3.49
CA LEU A 45 33.02 0.21 -3.44
C LEU A 45 31.83 0.41 -4.38
N CYS A 46 30.93 1.29 -3.98
CA CYS A 46 29.84 1.74 -4.87
C CYS A 46 30.44 2.42 -6.12
N GLY A 47 29.97 2.01 -7.29
CA GLY A 47 30.51 2.39 -8.59
C GLY A 47 31.53 1.40 -9.14
N GLU A 48 32.21 0.61 -8.30
CA GLU A 48 33.21 -0.38 -8.71
C GLU A 48 32.70 -1.82 -8.57
N GLY A 49 32.14 -2.19 -7.42
CA GLY A 49 31.64 -3.51 -7.10
C GLY A 49 30.13 -3.62 -7.10
N TRP A 50 29.42 -2.55 -6.83
CA TRP A 50 27.98 -2.42 -6.98
C TRP A 50 27.64 -0.98 -7.38
N LYS A 51 26.51 -0.81 -8.02
CA LYS A 51 25.95 0.50 -8.40
C LYS A 51 24.45 0.42 -8.52
N PHE A 52 23.78 1.56 -8.51
CA PHE A 52 22.35 1.64 -8.85
C PHE A 52 22.08 2.79 -9.81
N GLU A 53 20.98 2.68 -10.52
CA GLU A 53 20.52 3.69 -11.48
C GLU A 53 19.02 3.91 -11.21
N ILE A 54 18.63 5.17 -10.93
CA ILE A 54 17.22 5.52 -10.85
C ILE A 54 16.65 5.46 -12.27
N THR A 55 15.65 4.63 -12.47
CA THR A 55 15.04 4.41 -13.80
C THR A 55 13.82 5.30 -14.00
N ASP A 56 13.09 5.62 -12.92
CA ASP A 56 11.90 6.46 -13.00
C ASP A 56 11.53 7.02 -11.61
N SER A 57 10.67 8.04 -11.60
CA SER A 57 10.02 8.53 -10.40
C SER A 57 8.60 8.98 -10.70
N LEU A 58 7.67 8.67 -9.80
CA LEU A 58 6.25 8.98 -9.96
C LEU A 58 5.76 9.80 -8.77
N GLN A 59 5.17 10.95 -9.05
CA GLN A 59 4.49 11.76 -8.04
C GLN A 59 2.98 11.48 -8.07
N VAL A 60 2.41 11.17 -6.91
CA VAL A 60 1.00 10.83 -6.77
C VAL A 60 0.36 11.77 -5.75
N PRO A 61 -0.51 12.70 -6.19
CA PRO A 61 -1.25 13.54 -5.26
C PRO A 61 -2.27 12.71 -4.48
N VAL A 62 -2.48 13.06 -3.20
CA VAL A 62 -3.51 12.51 -2.32
C VAL A 62 -4.59 13.58 -2.11
N PRO A 63 -5.64 13.66 -2.96
CA PRO A 63 -6.60 14.76 -2.95
C PRO A 63 -7.34 14.93 -1.61
N ALA A 64 -7.56 13.83 -0.89
CA ALA A 64 -8.27 13.84 0.39
C ALA A 64 -7.51 14.58 1.51
N THR A 65 -6.19 14.66 1.45
CA THR A 65 -5.35 15.25 2.49
C THR A 65 -4.56 16.46 2.01
N GLY A 66 -4.38 16.61 0.68
CA GLY A 66 -3.51 17.60 0.06
C GLY A 66 -2.04 17.23 0.08
N GLU A 67 -1.72 15.99 0.47
CA GLU A 67 -0.36 15.46 0.47
C GLU A 67 0.09 15.05 -0.93
N LEU A 68 1.40 14.96 -1.14
CA LEU A 68 2.01 14.50 -2.39
C LEU A 68 3.01 13.39 -2.08
N MET A 69 2.74 12.20 -2.60
CA MET A 69 3.65 11.06 -2.51
C MET A 69 4.66 11.10 -3.65
N ILE A 70 5.85 10.55 -3.40
CA ILE A 70 6.87 10.24 -4.40
C ILE A 70 7.18 8.75 -4.35
N PHE A 71 7.21 8.10 -5.50
CA PHE A 71 7.73 6.75 -5.68
C PHE A 71 8.97 6.83 -6.54
N VAL A 72 10.01 6.11 -6.15
CA VAL A 72 11.27 5.99 -6.89
C VAL A 72 11.43 4.54 -7.34
N PHE A 73 11.79 4.36 -8.59
CA PHE A 73 12.13 3.08 -9.19
C PHE A 73 13.60 3.09 -9.56
N LEU A 74 14.32 2.01 -9.27
CA LEU A 74 15.73 1.90 -9.57
C LEU A 74 16.12 0.47 -9.93
N ASN A 75 17.26 0.33 -10.57
CA ASN A 75 17.95 -0.93 -10.78
C ASN A 75 19.27 -0.93 -10.00
N LEU A 76 19.47 -1.97 -9.21
CA LEU A 76 20.74 -2.29 -8.58
C LEU A 76 21.51 -3.25 -9.48
N TYR A 77 22.83 -3.07 -9.56
CA TYR A 77 23.75 -3.92 -10.29
C TYR A 77 24.90 -4.36 -9.39
N ILE A 78 25.27 -5.62 -9.50
CA ILE A 78 26.41 -6.21 -8.78
C ILE A 78 27.45 -6.64 -9.81
N LYS A 79 28.72 -6.35 -9.57
CA LYS A 79 29.82 -6.78 -10.43
C LYS A 79 30.24 -8.21 -10.07
N GLY A 80 30.16 -9.08 -11.03
CA GLY A 80 30.68 -10.45 -10.98
C GLY A 80 31.93 -10.63 -11.82
N PRO A 81 32.47 -11.88 -11.91
CA PRO A 81 33.61 -12.19 -12.74
C PRO A 81 33.41 -11.87 -14.23
N ASP A 82 32.18 -12.05 -14.72
CA ASP A 82 31.79 -11.87 -16.12
C ASP A 82 31.26 -10.47 -16.43
N GLY A 83 31.36 -9.53 -15.50
CA GLY A 83 30.87 -8.16 -15.65
C GLY A 83 29.70 -7.82 -14.71
N TRP A 84 28.90 -6.84 -15.10
CA TRP A 84 27.74 -6.42 -14.31
C TRP A 84 26.59 -7.41 -14.43
N SER A 85 25.89 -7.63 -13.32
CA SER A 85 24.66 -8.44 -13.30
C SER A 85 23.56 -7.88 -14.19
N ALA A 86 22.55 -8.69 -14.48
CA ALA A 86 21.26 -8.17 -14.91
C ALA A 86 20.69 -7.17 -13.89
N PRO A 87 19.81 -6.24 -14.31
CA PRO A 87 19.20 -5.27 -13.41
C PRO A 87 18.39 -5.96 -12.32
N ILE A 88 18.58 -5.53 -11.09
CA ILE A 88 17.83 -6.00 -9.89
C ILE A 88 16.91 -4.86 -9.49
N PRO A 89 15.59 -4.96 -9.75
CA PRO A 89 14.67 -3.85 -9.55
C PRO A 89 14.40 -3.56 -8.07
N GLY A 90 14.19 -2.30 -7.76
CA GLY A 90 13.73 -1.83 -6.47
C GLY A 90 12.75 -0.68 -6.61
N SER A 91 11.80 -0.60 -5.68
CA SER A 91 10.88 0.52 -5.57
C SER A 91 10.73 0.93 -4.12
N GLY A 92 10.57 2.23 -3.91
CA GLY A 92 10.36 2.82 -2.58
C GLY A 92 9.50 4.07 -2.69
N GLY A 93 8.90 4.47 -1.59
CA GLY A 93 8.02 5.64 -1.57
C GLY A 93 8.08 6.41 -0.27
N ASP A 94 7.82 7.71 -0.39
CA ASP A 94 7.68 8.64 0.73
C ASP A 94 6.80 9.83 0.32
N PHE A 95 6.68 10.84 1.17
CA PHE A 95 5.94 12.05 0.90
C PHE A 95 6.86 13.23 0.60
N LEU A 96 6.56 13.99 -0.47
CA LEU A 96 7.17 15.29 -0.78
C LEU A 96 6.42 16.43 -0.10
N ILE A 97 5.11 16.27 0.08
CA ILE A 97 4.26 17.18 0.82
C ILE A 97 3.54 16.36 1.87
N ILE A 98 3.69 16.75 3.13
CA ILE A 98 3.08 16.10 4.29
C ILE A 98 2.11 17.04 4.99
N LYS A 99 1.13 16.45 5.66
CA LYS A 99 0.19 17.15 6.53
C LYS A 99 0.36 16.67 7.96
N ASP A 100 0.65 17.57 8.84
CA ASP A 100 0.72 17.33 10.28
C ASP A 100 -0.13 18.34 11.07
N LYS A 101 0.07 18.40 12.38
CA LYS A 101 -0.61 19.34 13.28
C LYS A 101 -0.34 20.82 12.97
N ASN A 102 0.74 21.14 12.25
CA ASN A 102 1.13 22.49 11.88
C ASN A 102 0.60 22.89 10.48
N GLY A 103 -0.04 21.96 9.77
CA GLY A 103 -0.59 22.16 8.44
C GLY A 103 0.14 21.38 7.36
N ILE A 104 0.00 21.82 6.10
CA ILE A 104 0.62 21.23 4.94
C ILE A 104 1.97 21.92 4.69
N HIS A 105 3.04 21.14 4.54
CA HIS A 105 4.38 21.65 4.26
C HIS A 105 5.21 20.69 3.41
N GLY A 106 6.25 21.21 2.76
CA GLY A 106 7.19 20.42 1.96
C GLY A 106 8.10 19.56 2.83
N ASN A 107 8.45 18.37 2.33
CA ASN A 107 9.42 17.45 2.89
C ASN A 107 10.59 17.33 1.91
N ASP A 108 11.70 18.02 2.18
CA ASP A 108 12.92 18.04 1.36
C ASP A 108 13.67 16.70 1.41
N GLU A 109 13.44 15.88 2.41
CA GLU A 109 13.99 14.53 2.55
C GLU A 109 13.21 13.46 1.76
N GLY A 110 11.98 13.74 1.31
CA GLY A 110 11.06 12.74 0.75
C GLY A 110 11.64 11.96 -0.42
N PHE A 111 12.28 12.63 -1.38
CA PHE A 111 12.93 11.94 -2.50
C PHE A 111 14.10 11.05 -2.06
N LYS A 112 14.91 11.53 -1.13
CA LYS A 112 16.04 10.78 -0.55
C LYS A 112 15.55 9.54 0.20
N MET A 113 14.49 9.68 1.00
CA MET A 113 13.90 8.56 1.74
C MET A 113 13.30 7.52 0.81
N ALA A 114 12.56 7.93 -0.23
CA ALA A 114 12.03 7.04 -1.26
C ALA A 114 13.15 6.29 -2.02
N THR A 115 14.26 6.99 -2.35
CA THR A 115 15.43 6.36 -2.99
C THR A 115 16.09 5.33 -2.07
N THR A 116 16.27 5.66 -0.79
CA THR A 116 16.84 4.75 0.21
C THR A 116 15.98 3.50 0.40
N ASP A 117 14.66 3.66 0.41
CA ASP A 117 13.72 2.54 0.51
C ASP A 117 13.75 1.67 -0.76
N ALA A 118 13.79 2.29 -1.94
CA ALA A 118 13.93 1.59 -3.21
C ALA A 118 15.21 0.74 -3.27
N LEU A 119 16.35 1.32 -2.87
CA LEU A 119 17.62 0.61 -2.82
C LEU A 119 17.60 -0.51 -1.77
N GLY A 120 16.99 -0.27 -0.61
CA GLY A 120 16.75 -1.29 0.40
C GLY A 120 15.91 -2.46 -0.12
N THR A 121 14.93 -2.18 -0.97
CA THR A 121 14.07 -3.20 -1.61
C THR A 121 14.86 -4.04 -2.61
N ALA A 122 15.69 -3.45 -3.47
CA ALA A 122 16.57 -4.17 -4.38
C ALA A 122 17.63 -5.01 -3.61
N ALA A 123 18.24 -4.43 -2.57
CA ALA A 123 19.27 -5.11 -1.77
C ALA A 123 18.75 -6.37 -1.06
N LYS A 124 17.47 -6.43 -0.68
CA LYS A 124 16.86 -7.65 -0.14
C LYS A 124 16.93 -8.82 -1.12
N MET A 125 16.84 -8.58 -2.42
CA MET A 125 16.87 -9.62 -3.45
C MET A 125 18.25 -10.27 -3.55
N VAL A 126 19.33 -9.58 -3.17
CA VAL A 126 20.67 -10.13 -3.12
C VAL A 126 21.04 -10.70 -1.74
N GLY A 127 20.10 -10.70 -0.80
CA GLY A 127 20.26 -11.35 0.50
C GLY A 127 20.57 -10.41 1.67
N VAL A 128 20.65 -9.09 1.45
CA VAL A 128 20.91 -8.12 2.53
C VAL A 128 19.83 -8.22 3.60
N ALA A 129 20.25 -8.51 4.82
CA ALA A 129 19.42 -8.68 6.01
C ALA A 129 18.38 -9.82 5.91
N ALA A 130 18.65 -10.85 5.13
CA ALA A 130 17.69 -11.94 4.89
C ALA A 130 17.30 -12.68 6.19
N SER A 131 18.20 -12.81 7.17
CA SER A 131 17.89 -13.42 8.46
C SER A 131 16.80 -12.65 9.24
N VAL A 132 16.86 -11.33 9.16
CA VAL A 132 15.89 -10.44 9.81
C VAL A 132 14.53 -10.56 9.14
N TYR A 133 14.48 -10.49 7.81
CA TYR A 133 13.23 -10.60 7.06
C TYR A 133 12.58 -11.98 7.09
N ARG A 134 13.34 -13.04 7.42
CA ARG A 134 12.81 -14.40 7.64
C ARG A 134 12.24 -14.62 9.03
N GLY A 135 12.22 -13.62 9.90
CA GLY A 135 11.67 -13.72 11.24
C GLY A 135 12.63 -14.36 12.25
N THR A 136 13.94 -14.37 11.99
CA THR A 136 14.95 -14.82 12.97
C THR A 136 15.10 -13.81 14.11
N TYR A 137 14.72 -12.56 13.87
CA TYR A 137 14.73 -11.47 14.84
C TYR A 137 13.37 -10.78 14.83
N SER A 138 12.94 -10.21 15.99
CA SER A 138 11.73 -9.40 16.04
C SER A 138 11.90 -8.12 15.22
N THR A 139 11.18 -8.02 14.11
CA THR A 139 11.30 -6.92 13.15
C THR A 139 9.98 -6.23 12.95
N LYS A 140 9.99 -5.08 12.26
CA LYS A 140 8.75 -4.41 11.82
C LYS A 140 7.88 -5.26 10.89
N TYR A 141 8.41 -6.38 10.38
CA TYR A 141 7.70 -7.30 9.50
C TYR A 141 7.19 -8.56 10.23
N GLU A 142 7.58 -8.79 11.49
CA GLU A 142 6.97 -9.86 12.29
C GLU A 142 5.55 -9.46 12.67
N ARG A 143 4.59 -10.30 12.32
CA ARG A 143 3.25 -10.24 12.92
C ARG A 143 3.38 -10.69 14.37
N GLN A 144 2.72 -10.01 15.29
CA GLN A 144 2.65 -10.47 16.68
C GLN A 144 1.95 -11.83 16.71
N GLU A 145 2.67 -12.89 16.98
CA GLU A 145 2.10 -14.25 17.13
C GLU A 145 1.15 -14.36 18.32
N GLU A 146 1.23 -13.45 19.28
CA GLU A 146 0.39 -13.47 20.48
C GLU A 146 -1.11 -13.20 20.25
N SER A 147 -1.51 -12.71 19.07
CA SER A 147 -2.94 -12.57 18.73
C SER A 147 -3.46 -13.68 17.81
N TYR A 148 -2.62 -14.65 17.42
CA TYR A 148 -2.97 -15.68 16.42
C TYR A 148 -3.08 -17.11 16.98
N ALA A 149 -3.02 -17.30 18.29
CA ALA A 149 -3.27 -18.62 18.87
C ALA A 149 -4.72 -19.11 18.75
N SER A 150 -5.62 -18.31 18.19
CA SER A 150 -7.04 -18.68 17.99
C SER A 150 -7.58 -18.50 16.55
N GLU A 151 -6.76 -18.06 15.57
CA GLU A 151 -7.23 -17.86 14.20
C GLU A 151 -6.22 -18.37 13.18
N ASN A 152 -5.92 -19.70 13.22
CA ASN A 152 -5.27 -20.40 12.13
C ASN A 152 -6.29 -20.75 11.04
N GLU A 153 -6.93 -19.75 10.48
CA GLU A 153 -7.37 -19.78 9.10
C GLU A 153 -6.54 -18.70 8.38
N PHE A 154 -5.91 -19.11 7.28
CA PHE A 154 -5.39 -18.19 6.27
C PHE A 154 -6.59 -17.34 5.83
N ASP A 155 -6.87 -16.27 6.58
CA ASP A 155 -7.82 -15.26 6.15
C ASP A 155 -7.12 -14.45 5.03
N TYR A 156 -7.06 -15.07 3.85
CA TYR A 156 -6.98 -14.33 2.61
C TYR A 156 -8.21 -13.43 2.62
N LYS A 157 -8.07 -12.23 3.20
CA LYS A 157 -9.01 -11.15 2.94
C LYS A 157 -8.82 -10.84 1.48
N PRO A 158 -9.72 -11.29 0.61
CA PRO A 158 -9.67 -10.84 -0.78
C PRO A 158 -9.63 -9.31 -0.71
N ALA A 159 -8.82 -8.71 -1.59
CA ALA A 159 -8.78 -7.26 -1.78
C ALA A 159 -10.21 -6.76 -1.65
N LYS A 160 -10.46 -5.76 -0.77
CA LYS A 160 -11.82 -5.25 -0.53
C LYS A 160 -12.53 -5.24 -1.88
N PRO A 161 -13.65 -5.96 -2.04
CA PRO A 161 -14.29 -6.03 -3.34
C PRO A 161 -14.39 -4.61 -3.85
N GLN A 162 -13.89 -4.36 -5.05
CA GLN A 162 -14.08 -3.07 -5.68
C GLN A 162 -15.57 -2.78 -5.58
N PRO A 163 -15.98 -1.57 -5.21
CA PRO A 163 -17.39 -1.25 -5.12
C PRO A 163 -18.04 -1.70 -6.42
N PRO A 164 -19.14 -2.45 -6.36
CA PRO A 164 -19.76 -3.02 -7.55
C PRO A 164 -19.98 -1.89 -8.55
N GLN A 165 -19.61 -2.11 -9.80
CA GLN A 165 -19.83 -1.13 -10.88
C GLN A 165 -21.34 -0.96 -11.17
N HIS A 166 -22.14 -1.95 -10.80
CA HIS A 166 -23.60 -1.99 -10.91
C HIS A 166 -24.23 -2.42 -9.59
N PRO A 167 -25.49 -2.04 -9.32
CA PRO A 167 -26.21 -2.43 -8.12
C PRO A 167 -26.31 -3.95 -7.97
N THR A 168 -26.06 -4.45 -6.77
CA THR A 168 -26.26 -5.85 -6.42
C THR A 168 -27.75 -6.19 -6.31
N GLN A 169 -28.11 -7.49 -6.32
CA GLN A 169 -29.49 -7.93 -6.12
C GLN A 169 -30.11 -7.40 -4.83
N LYS A 170 -29.34 -7.31 -3.75
CA LYS A 170 -29.78 -6.73 -2.49
C LYS A 170 -30.13 -5.23 -2.67
N MET A 171 -29.28 -4.49 -3.34
CA MET A 171 -29.50 -3.06 -3.61
C MET A 171 -30.72 -2.86 -4.51
N ALA A 172 -30.95 -3.75 -5.49
CA ALA A 172 -32.16 -3.71 -6.32
C ALA A 172 -33.43 -3.90 -5.49
N ASN A 173 -33.44 -4.85 -4.58
CA ASN A 173 -34.55 -5.10 -3.66
C ASN A 173 -34.79 -3.90 -2.72
N ASP A 174 -33.72 -3.33 -2.18
CA ASP A 174 -33.82 -2.14 -1.30
C ASP A 174 -34.44 -0.94 -2.03
N LEU A 175 -34.07 -0.72 -3.30
CA LEU A 175 -34.63 0.35 -4.13
C LEU A 175 -36.11 0.08 -4.48
N GLU A 176 -36.48 -1.15 -4.74
CA GLU A 176 -37.88 -1.54 -4.99
C GLU A 176 -38.77 -1.28 -3.77
N ILE A 177 -38.32 -1.69 -2.58
CA ILE A 177 -39.02 -1.41 -1.32
C ILE A 177 -39.18 0.11 -1.11
N LEU A 178 -38.14 0.88 -1.42
CA LEU A 178 -38.16 2.33 -1.27
C LEU A 178 -39.13 2.99 -2.27
N CYS A 179 -39.19 2.48 -3.50
CA CYS A 179 -40.19 2.91 -4.49
C CYS A 179 -41.61 2.66 -3.97
N GLN A 180 -41.88 1.46 -3.47
CA GLN A 180 -43.20 1.07 -2.94
C GLN A 180 -43.61 1.98 -1.76
N LYS A 181 -42.71 2.23 -0.83
CA LYS A 181 -42.97 3.15 0.30
C LYS A 181 -43.27 4.58 -0.14
N ASN A 182 -42.73 5.02 -1.27
CA ASN A 182 -43.04 6.32 -1.89
C ASN A 182 -44.27 6.27 -2.82
N GLY A 183 -45.04 5.19 -2.83
CA GLY A 183 -46.23 5.04 -3.70
C GLY A 183 -45.91 4.95 -5.20
N ARG A 184 -44.69 4.58 -5.56
CA ARG A 184 -44.21 4.47 -6.94
C ARG A 184 -43.98 3.02 -7.35
N LYS A 185 -44.21 2.71 -8.61
CA LYS A 185 -43.85 1.39 -9.18
C LYS A 185 -42.41 1.44 -9.65
N ILE A 186 -41.65 0.38 -9.37
CA ILE A 186 -40.27 0.25 -9.84
C ILE A 186 -40.18 0.32 -11.38
N GLN A 187 -41.20 -0.19 -12.09
CA GLN A 187 -41.27 -0.19 -13.55
C GLN A 187 -41.28 1.24 -14.14
N ASP A 188 -41.96 2.19 -13.48
CA ASP A 188 -42.01 3.57 -13.93
C ASP A 188 -40.64 4.24 -13.83
N MET A 189 -39.89 3.89 -12.79
CA MET A 189 -38.52 4.35 -12.61
C MET A 189 -37.57 3.74 -13.65
N LEU A 190 -37.67 2.42 -13.90
CA LEU A 190 -36.87 1.75 -14.92
C LEU A 190 -37.13 2.34 -16.31
N ALA A 191 -38.40 2.61 -16.65
CA ALA A 191 -38.78 3.25 -17.89
C ALA A 191 -38.19 4.67 -18.01
N HIS A 192 -38.14 5.43 -16.91
CA HIS A 192 -37.57 6.78 -16.89
C HIS A 192 -36.08 6.78 -17.26
N TYR A 193 -35.32 5.76 -16.81
CA TYR A 193 -33.91 5.60 -17.12
C TYR A 193 -33.65 4.78 -18.39
N ASN A 194 -34.69 4.30 -19.06
CA ASN A 194 -34.61 3.45 -20.27
C ASN A 194 -33.78 2.18 -20.07
N ILE A 195 -33.95 1.54 -18.92
CA ILE A 195 -33.29 0.29 -18.51
C ILE A 195 -34.32 -0.79 -18.19
N LYS A 196 -33.93 -2.06 -18.32
CA LYS A 196 -34.82 -3.21 -18.08
C LYS A 196 -34.78 -3.70 -16.63
N SER A 197 -33.68 -3.43 -15.92
CA SER A 197 -33.48 -3.85 -14.55
C SER A 197 -32.58 -2.88 -13.79
N VAL A 198 -32.67 -2.86 -12.46
CA VAL A 198 -31.79 -2.05 -11.59
C VAL A 198 -30.32 -2.44 -11.75
N ALA A 199 -30.04 -3.69 -12.12
CA ALA A 199 -28.67 -4.16 -12.35
C ALA A 199 -27.99 -3.51 -13.57
N GLU A 200 -28.74 -2.88 -14.46
CA GLU A 200 -28.20 -2.12 -15.60
C GLU A 200 -27.88 -0.66 -15.24
N MET A 201 -28.29 -0.21 -14.07
CA MET A 201 -28.05 1.16 -13.58
C MET A 201 -26.56 1.29 -13.17
N ASP A 202 -25.94 2.42 -13.48
CA ASP A 202 -24.67 2.78 -12.89
C ASP A 202 -24.82 3.16 -11.42
N MET A 203 -23.75 3.01 -10.63
CA MET A 203 -23.79 3.24 -9.19
C MET A 203 -24.10 4.70 -8.82
N THR A 204 -23.71 5.66 -9.65
CA THR A 204 -23.98 7.09 -9.40
C THR A 204 -25.46 7.39 -9.51
N THR A 205 -26.09 6.88 -10.58
CA THR A 205 -27.54 6.99 -10.81
C THR A 205 -28.32 6.25 -9.73
N TYR A 206 -27.87 5.05 -9.33
CA TYR A 206 -28.47 4.31 -8.24
C TYR A 206 -28.50 5.12 -6.94
N TRP A 207 -27.37 5.62 -6.48
CA TRP A 207 -27.29 6.37 -5.23
C TRP A 207 -28.06 7.69 -5.27
N ARG A 208 -28.07 8.37 -6.42
CA ARG A 208 -28.88 9.59 -6.61
C ARG A 208 -30.36 9.28 -6.43
N THR A 209 -30.83 8.23 -7.09
CA THR A 209 -32.26 7.82 -7.03
C THR A 209 -32.63 7.36 -5.63
N TYR A 210 -31.80 6.51 -5.02
CA TYR A 210 -32.01 6.00 -3.67
C TYR A 210 -32.12 7.14 -2.64
N ASN A 211 -31.16 8.07 -2.64
CA ASN A 211 -31.14 9.18 -1.70
C ASN A 211 -32.31 10.14 -1.92
N THR A 212 -32.73 10.37 -3.16
CA THR A 212 -33.91 11.21 -3.47
C THR A 212 -35.19 10.59 -2.93
N LEU A 213 -35.39 9.29 -3.09
CA LEU A 213 -36.56 8.58 -2.58
C LEU A 213 -36.56 8.48 -1.06
N LYS A 214 -35.39 8.26 -0.47
CA LYS A 214 -35.23 8.20 0.98
C LYS A 214 -35.55 9.55 1.62
N HIS A 215 -35.00 10.65 1.08
CA HIS A 215 -35.27 12.00 1.59
C HIS A 215 -36.78 12.35 1.57
N LYS A 216 -37.47 12.00 0.46
CA LYS A 216 -38.92 12.21 0.37
C LYS A 216 -39.72 11.43 1.41
N LEU A 217 -39.27 10.20 1.73
CA LEU A 217 -39.90 9.37 2.75
C LEU A 217 -39.69 10.00 4.15
N ASP A 218 -38.45 10.40 4.44
CA ASP A 218 -38.07 11.04 5.71
C ASP A 218 -38.85 12.36 5.92
N GLU A 219 -39.06 13.16 4.86
CA GLU A 219 -39.88 14.39 4.90
C GLU A 219 -41.35 14.09 5.15
N ALA A 220 -41.90 13.03 4.54
CA ALA A 220 -43.28 12.64 4.72
C ALA A 220 -43.54 12.11 6.15
N GLU A 221 -42.59 11.34 6.71
CA GLU A 221 -42.65 10.84 8.08
C GLU A 221 -42.49 11.97 9.12
N ALA A 222 -41.76 13.04 8.81
CA ALA A 222 -41.60 14.20 9.69
C ALA A 222 -42.83 15.13 9.72
N GLN A 223 -43.76 15.00 8.75
CA GLN A 223 -44.97 15.82 8.61
C GLN A 223 -46.25 15.10 9.08
N ALA A 224 -46.14 13.81 9.46
CA ALA A 224 -47.21 12.96 9.93
C ALA A 224 -47.26 12.86 11.45
#